data_b583b0f095bb0b90111ce494ffb1005f
#
_entry.id   b583b0f095bb0b90111ce494ffb1005f
#
_cell.length_a   1.000
_cell.length_b   1.000
_cell.length_c   1.000
_cell.angle_alpha   90.00
_cell.angle_beta   90.00
_cell.angle_gamma   90.00
#
_symmetry.space_group_name_H-M   'P 1'
#
loop_
_entity.id
_entity.type
_entity.pdbx_description
1 polymer ?
#
loop_
_entity_poly.entity_id
_entity_poly.type
_entity_poly.pdbx_seq_one_letter_code
_entity_poly.pdbx_strand_id
1 'polypeptide(L)'
;ETCWEKSDPVGLVEYVNDKYKGDDNKEDREQFRRVVRYIKRWKNKKFSSSGNAEPPSIAITLIAVDHFEASKKYDYIEEKYCYDDLQAVISFAKEIQKLFVFKEVNENGRLMYTIEYNLPSSLNFESDVNLFRKMSDNYMTDFKEKIDDLVDDLEAVKSETDEVEQCKMLSKIFG
;
A
#
# COMPACT_ATOMS: atom_id res chain seq x y z
N GLU A 1 12.01 -20.05 -25.68
CA GLU A 1 13.21 -20.15 -24.82
C GLU A 1 12.79 -19.65 -23.43
N THR A 2 12.86 -20.52 -22.43
CA THR A 2 12.69 -20.16 -21.02
C THR A 2 13.99 -19.50 -20.55
N CYS A 3 13.98 -18.19 -20.38
CA CYS A 3 15.09 -17.47 -19.79
C CYS A 3 14.95 -17.49 -18.26
N TRP A 4 15.99 -17.91 -17.55
CA TRP A 4 16.05 -17.82 -16.09
C TRP A 4 16.31 -16.35 -15.71
N GLU A 5 15.34 -15.71 -15.05
CA GLU A 5 15.54 -14.39 -14.45
C GLU A 5 16.30 -14.55 -13.12
N LYS A 6 17.24 -13.65 -12.84
CA LYS A 6 17.90 -13.59 -11.53
C LYS A 6 16.86 -13.27 -10.47
N SER A 7 16.90 -13.98 -9.36
CA SER A 7 15.99 -13.80 -8.25
C SER A 7 16.77 -13.83 -6.94
N ASP A 8 16.46 -12.88 -6.05
CA ASP A 8 17.07 -12.78 -4.72
C ASP A 8 15.97 -12.75 -3.63
N PRO A 9 15.31 -13.90 -3.39
CA PRO A 9 14.24 -13.96 -2.40
C PRO A 9 14.75 -13.74 -0.96
N VAL A 10 16.00 -14.10 -0.66
CA VAL A 10 16.60 -13.90 0.66
C VAL A 10 16.86 -12.43 0.89
N GLY A 11 17.55 -11.75 -0.03
CA GLY A 11 17.80 -10.33 0.05
C GLY A 11 16.50 -9.52 0.12
N LEU A 12 15.44 -9.93 -0.58
CA LEU A 12 14.13 -9.29 -0.51
C LEU A 12 13.51 -9.40 0.89
N VAL A 13 13.59 -10.57 1.52
CA VAL A 13 13.09 -10.78 2.89
C VAL A 13 13.90 -9.94 3.88
N GLU A 14 15.22 -9.91 3.73
CA GLU A 14 16.11 -9.08 4.57
C GLU A 14 15.79 -7.59 4.40
N TYR A 15 15.63 -7.11 3.16
CA TYR A 15 15.26 -5.72 2.87
C TYR A 15 13.96 -5.31 3.58
N VAL A 16 12.94 -6.15 3.54
CA VAL A 16 11.66 -5.87 4.22
C VAL A 16 11.81 -5.92 5.74
N ASN A 17 12.61 -6.86 6.27
CA ASN A 17 12.81 -7.01 7.71
C ASN A 17 13.72 -5.93 8.30
N ASP A 18 14.57 -5.31 7.51
CA ASP A 18 15.45 -4.22 7.95
C ASP A 18 14.67 -2.91 8.17
N LYS A 19 13.46 -2.79 7.62
CA LYS A 19 12.54 -1.69 8.01
C LYS A 19 12.21 -1.82 9.50
N TYR A 20 12.56 -0.80 10.25
CA TYR A 20 12.41 -0.77 11.72
C TYR A 20 13.19 -1.90 12.43
N LYS A 21 14.41 -2.20 11.97
CA LYS A 21 15.32 -3.12 12.65
C LYS A 21 15.75 -2.54 14.02
N GLY A 22 15.83 -3.41 15.01
CA GLY A 22 16.21 -3.08 16.39
C GLY A 22 15.04 -3.13 17.37
N ASP A 23 15.37 -3.30 18.66
CA ASP A 23 14.37 -3.47 19.72
C ASP A 23 13.58 -2.19 19.98
N ASP A 24 14.20 -1.03 19.85
CA ASP A 24 13.56 0.28 20.05
C ASP A 24 12.45 0.56 19.03
N ASN A 25 12.46 -0.13 17.88
CA ASN A 25 11.50 0.02 16.80
C ASN A 25 10.48 -1.13 16.72
N LYS A 26 10.39 -1.96 17.74
CA LYS A 26 9.53 -3.16 17.73
C LYS A 26 8.06 -2.81 17.46
N GLU A 27 7.54 -1.81 18.13
CA GLU A 27 6.12 -1.41 17.98
C GLU A 27 5.86 -0.73 16.63
N ASP A 28 6.78 0.09 16.11
CA ASP A 28 6.70 0.69 14.77
C ASP A 28 6.67 -0.41 13.70
N ARG A 29 7.50 -1.45 13.87
CA ARG A 29 7.52 -2.64 13.01
C ARG A 29 6.19 -3.40 13.05
N GLU A 30 5.57 -3.55 14.22
CA GLU A 30 4.26 -4.19 14.33
C GLU A 30 3.16 -3.35 13.66
N GLN A 31 3.17 -2.02 13.79
CA GLN A 31 2.23 -1.16 13.06
C GLN A 31 2.44 -1.26 11.56
N PHE A 32 3.68 -1.19 11.07
CA PHE A 32 4.02 -1.42 9.66
C PHE A 32 3.40 -2.72 9.13
N ARG A 33 3.59 -3.84 9.85
CA ARG A 33 3.04 -5.15 9.47
C ARG A 33 1.52 -5.16 9.45
N ARG A 34 0.86 -4.49 10.41
CA ARG A 34 -0.61 -4.39 10.44
C ARG A 34 -1.12 -3.60 9.24
N VAL A 35 -0.55 -2.43 8.96
CA VAL A 35 -0.94 -1.56 7.85
C VAL A 35 -0.76 -2.24 6.50
N VAL A 36 0.38 -2.90 6.26
CA VAL A 36 0.60 -3.68 5.04
C VAL A 36 -0.46 -4.77 4.87
N ARG A 37 -0.84 -5.47 5.96
CA ARG A 37 -1.91 -6.48 5.92
C ARG A 37 -3.28 -5.88 5.61
N TYR A 38 -3.61 -4.71 6.16
CA TYR A 38 -4.88 -4.02 5.87
C TYR A 38 -4.98 -3.65 4.39
N ILE A 39 -3.96 -3.03 3.83
CA ILE A 39 -3.96 -2.66 2.40
C ILE A 39 -4.03 -3.91 1.50
N LYS A 40 -3.30 -4.98 1.82
CA LYS A 40 -3.39 -6.24 1.07
C LYS A 40 -4.77 -6.88 1.16
N ARG A 41 -5.41 -6.83 2.33
CA ARG A 41 -6.77 -7.35 2.51
C ARG A 41 -7.78 -6.56 1.68
N TRP A 42 -7.72 -5.22 1.74
CA TRP A 42 -8.52 -4.34 0.91
C TRP A 42 -8.31 -4.65 -0.58
N LYS A 43 -7.06 -4.75 -1.01
CA LYS A 43 -6.71 -5.11 -2.38
C LYS A 43 -7.37 -6.43 -2.81
N ASN A 44 -7.22 -7.48 -2.01
CA ASN A 44 -7.81 -8.80 -2.32
C ASN A 44 -9.34 -8.75 -2.41
N LYS A 45 -10.00 -7.83 -1.70
CA LYS A 45 -11.45 -7.64 -1.77
C LYS A 45 -11.89 -6.84 -2.99
N LYS A 46 -11.09 -5.86 -3.41
CA LYS A 46 -11.47 -4.89 -4.45
C LYS A 46 -11.04 -5.30 -5.86
N PHE A 47 -10.10 -6.23 -5.99
CA PHE A 47 -9.56 -6.65 -7.27
C PHE A 47 -9.80 -8.14 -7.52
N SER A 48 -10.03 -8.48 -8.80
CA SER A 48 -10.06 -9.87 -9.23
C SER A 48 -8.63 -10.41 -9.32
N SER A 49 -8.41 -11.62 -8.83
CA SER A 49 -7.14 -12.33 -8.98
C SER A 49 -6.93 -12.88 -10.41
N SER A 50 -7.94 -12.77 -11.29
CA SER A 50 -7.84 -13.21 -12.67
C SER A 50 -7.16 -12.16 -13.55
N GLY A 51 -6.28 -12.61 -14.44
CA GLY A 51 -5.48 -11.74 -15.29
C GLY A 51 -4.46 -10.92 -14.49
N ASN A 52 -4.09 -9.77 -14.98
CA ASN A 52 -3.14 -8.85 -14.32
C ASN A 52 -3.86 -7.61 -13.77
N ALA A 53 -5.13 -7.74 -13.37
CA ALA A 53 -5.94 -6.63 -12.86
C ALA A 53 -5.58 -6.25 -11.41
N GLU A 54 -5.03 -7.21 -10.65
CA GLU A 54 -4.69 -7.05 -9.25
C GLU A 54 -3.28 -6.45 -9.10
N PRO A 55 -3.11 -5.36 -8.31
CA PRO A 55 -1.79 -4.82 -8.00
C PRO A 55 -0.91 -5.87 -7.31
N PRO A 56 0.37 -6.01 -7.69
CA PRO A 56 1.24 -7.01 -7.09
C PRO A 56 1.43 -6.80 -5.59
N SER A 57 1.19 -7.84 -4.79
CA SER A 57 1.34 -7.77 -3.32
C SER A 57 2.76 -7.41 -2.90
N ILE A 58 3.76 -7.79 -3.68
CA ILE A 58 5.16 -7.43 -3.43
C ILE A 58 5.39 -5.94 -3.64
N ALA A 59 4.80 -5.32 -4.67
CA ALA A 59 4.91 -3.90 -4.92
C ALA A 59 4.37 -3.09 -3.72
N ILE A 60 3.17 -3.45 -3.20
CA ILE A 60 2.60 -2.81 -2.02
C ILE A 60 3.54 -2.93 -0.81
N THR A 61 4.18 -4.10 -0.62
CA THR A 61 5.12 -4.29 0.49
C THR A 61 6.35 -3.41 0.37
N LEU A 62 6.95 -3.33 -0.83
CA LEU A 62 8.15 -2.52 -1.07
C LEU A 62 7.87 -1.03 -1.02
N ILE A 63 6.73 -0.59 -1.57
CA ILE A 63 6.26 0.79 -1.39
C ILE A 63 6.13 1.12 0.11
N ALA A 64 5.62 0.18 0.91
CA ALA A 64 5.52 0.39 2.36
C ALA A 64 6.91 0.43 3.04
N VAL A 65 7.90 -0.33 2.59
CA VAL A 65 9.26 -0.23 3.12
C VAL A 65 9.81 1.17 2.93
N ASP A 66 9.58 1.79 1.78
CA ASP A 66 10.17 3.07 1.43
C ASP A 66 9.35 4.27 1.94
N HIS A 67 8.03 4.17 1.95
CA HIS A 67 7.13 5.31 2.17
C HIS A 67 6.27 5.24 3.43
N PHE A 68 6.25 4.11 4.14
CA PHE A 68 5.48 4.02 5.38
C PHE A 68 6.21 4.70 6.53
N GLU A 69 5.47 5.51 7.28
CA GLU A 69 5.88 6.09 8.55
C GLU A 69 4.90 5.70 9.65
N ALA A 70 5.42 5.35 10.82
CA ALA A 70 4.58 5.00 11.96
C ALA A 70 3.80 6.23 12.47
N SER A 71 2.52 6.04 12.74
CA SER A 71 1.65 7.09 13.25
C SER A 71 1.31 6.86 14.72
N LYS A 72 1.55 7.89 15.53
CA LYS A 72 1.30 7.89 16.98
C LYS A 72 0.49 9.11 17.35
N LYS A 73 -0.44 8.95 18.29
CA LYS A 73 -1.15 10.05 18.94
C LYS A 73 -0.86 10.03 20.43
N TYR A 74 -0.83 11.21 21.06
CA TYR A 74 -0.67 11.30 22.49
C TYR A 74 -2.03 11.10 23.18
N ASP A 75 -2.08 10.14 24.10
CA ASP A 75 -3.24 9.91 24.95
C ASP A 75 -3.05 10.71 26.25
N TYR A 76 -3.85 11.76 26.43
CA TYR A 76 -3.76 12.65 27.61
C TYR A 76 -4.29 12.02 28.89
N ILE A 77 -5.06 10.93 28.81
CA ILE A 77 -5.60 10.21 29.98
C ILE A 77 -4.54 9.24 30.51
N GLU A 78 -3.94 8.49 29.60
CA GLU A 78 -2.89 7.50 29.91
C GLU A 78 -1.48 8.12 29.95
N GLU A 79 -1.36 9.40 29.62
CA GLU A 79 -0.10 10.17 29.54
C GLU A 79 1.00 9.48 28.73
N LYS A 80 0.60 8.82 27.61
CA LYS A 80 1.52 8.09 26.74
C LYS A 80 1.17 8.23 25.26
N TYR A 81 2.16 7.92 24.40
CA TYR A 81 1.89 7.77 22.97
C TYR A 81 1.26 6.42 22.68
N CYS A 82 0.14 6.43 21.95
CA CYS A 82 -0.54 5.27 21.43
C CYS A 82 -0.45 5.23 19.90
N TYR A 83 -0.35 4.04 19.33
CA TYR A 83 -0.33 3.88 17.89
C TYR A 83 -1.72 4.13 17.27
N ASP A 84 -1.77 4.94 16.23
CA ASP A 84 -2.98 5.25 15.48
C ASP A 84 -2.95 4.51 14.14
N ASP A 85 -3.51 3.30 14.14
CA ASP A 85 -3.51 2.46 12.94
C ASP A 85 -4.39 3.03 11.82
N LEU A 86 -5.51 3.70 12.15
CA LEU A 86 -6.36 4.33 11.14
C LEU A 86 -5.62 5.44 10.42
N GLN A 87 -4.98 6.35 11.18
CA GLN A 87 -4.17 7.41 10.61
C GLN A 87 -3.00 6.85 9.79
N ALA A 88 -2.36 5.79 10.26
CA ALA A 88 -1.25 5.15 9.56
C ALA A 88 -1.68 4.56 8.21
N VAL A 89 -2.85 3.91 8.14
CA VAL A 89 -3.42 3.39 6.89
C VAL A 89 -3.77 4.52 5.92
N ILE A 90 -4.42 5.59 6.41
CA ILE A 90 -4.74 6.78 5.59
C ILE A 90 -3.48 7.38 5.00
N SER A 91 -2.47 7.63 5.85
CA SER A 91 -1.21 8.22 5.42
C SER A 91 -0.51 7.36 4.36
N PHE A 92 -0.45 6.05 4.57
CA PHE A 92 0.17 5.14 3.61
C PHE A 92 -0.62 5.03 2.30
N ALA A 93 -1.96 5.01 2.34
CA ALA A 93 -2.78 5.05 1.13
C ALA A 93 -2.53 6.33 0.32
N LYS A 94 -2.37 7.48 0.98
CA LYS A 94 -1.99 8.76 0.34
C LYS A 94 -0.59 8.72 -0.28
N GLU A 95 0.36 8.03 0.34
CA GLU A 95 1.68 7.83 -0.29
C GLU A 95 1.57 7.01 -1.57
N ILE A 96 0.74 5.94 -1.58
CA ILE A 96 0.48 5.19 -2.81
C ILE A 96 -0.18 6.08 -3.88
N GLN A 97 -1.14 6.96 -3.52
CA GLN A 97 -1.75 7.90 -4.47
C GLN A 97 -0.73 8.80 -5.17
N LYS A 98 0.28 9.27 -4.46
CA LYS A 98 1.32 10.17 -5.00
C LYS A 98 2.21 9.53 -6.07
N LEU A 99 2.27 8.19 -6.11
CA LEU A 99 3.09 7.46 -7.08
C LEU A 99 2.45 7.40 -8.48
N PHE A 100 1.16 7.73 -8.59
CA PHE A 100 0.50 7.73 -9.89
C PHE A 100 0.82 9.00 -10.68
N VAL A 101 1.15 8.79 -11.94
CA VAL A 101 1.43 9.86 -12.91
C VAL A 101 0.33 9.87 -13.96
N PHE A 102 -0.20 11.06 -14.26
CA PHE A 102 -1.11 11.24 -15.39
C PHE A 102 -0.39 10.90 -16.69
N LYS A 103 -1.02 10.10 -17.54
CA LYS A 103 -0.47 9.68 -18.83
C LYS A 103 -1.14 10.43 -19.99
N GLU A 104 -2.45 10.26 -20.13
CA GLU A 104 -3.20 10.81 -21.26
C GLU A 104 -4.72 10.80 -20.96
N VAL A 105 -5.50 11.38 -21.87
CA VAL A 105 -6.96 11.19 -21.93
C VAL A 105 -7.25 10.22 -23.06
N ASN A 106 -7.92 9.12 -22.75
CA ASN A 106 -8.26 8.11 -23.77
C ASN A 106 -9.38 8.59 -24.71
N GLU A 107 -9.66 7.82 -25.76
CA GLU A 107 -10.69 8.12 -26.76
C GLU A 107 -12.09 8.32 -26.18
N ASN A 108 -12.36 7.76 -25.00
CA ASN A 108 -13.64 7.89 -24.28
C ASN A 108 -13.67 9.07 -23.29
N GLY A 109 -12.63 9.90 -23.27
CA GLY A 109 -12.52 11.03 -22.34
C GLY A 109 -12.11 10.67 -20.91
N ARG A 110 -11.72 9.40 -20.63
CA ARG A 110 -11.21 8.97 -19.30
C ARG A 110 -9.76 9.39 -19.12
N LEU A 111 -9.45 9.96 -17.95
CA LEU A 111 -8.09 10.26 -17.55
C LEU A 111 -7.36 8.95 -17.25
N MET A 112 -6.23 8.73 -17.92
CA MET A 112 -5.42 7.53 -17.77
C MET A 112 -4.21 7.82 -16.89
N TYR A 113 -3.90 6.89 -15.98
CA TYR A 113 -2.78 7.00 -15.05
C TYR A 113 -1.89 5.78 -15.14
N THR A 114 -0.62 5.98 -14.85
CA THR A 114 0.38 4.91 -14.72
C THR A 114 1.05 4.99 -13.36
N ILE A 115 1.56 3.86 -12.91
CA ILE A 115 2.40 3.75 -11.73
C ILE A 115 3.65 2.96 -12.10
N GLU A 116 4.81 3.50 -11.73
CA GLU A 116 6.10 2.83 -11.88
C GLU A 116 6.76 2.70 -10.53
N TYR A 117 7.17 1.49 -10.19
CA TYR A 117 7.89 1.21 -8.96
C TYR A 117 8.88 0.07 -9.20
N ASN A 118 10.15 0.38 -9.10
CA ASN A 118 11.21 -0.57 -9.43
C ASN A 118 11.67 -1.33 -8.18
N LEU A 119 12.22 -2.52 -8.41
CA LEU A 119 12.92 -3.25 -7.36
C LEU A 119 14.12 -2.43 -6.86
N PRO A 120 14.41 -2.43 -5.54
CA PRO A 120 15.57 -1.76 -5.00
C PRO A 120 16.87 -2.23 -5.67
N SER A 121 17.72 -1.30 -6.07
CA SER A 121 19.00 -1.60 -6.72
C SER A 121 20.00 -2.36 -5.84
N SER A 122 19.77 -2.35 -4.52
CA SER A 122 20.54 -3.13 -3.55
C SER A 122 20.27 -4.64 -3.63
N LEU A 123 19.17 -5.04 -4.26
CA LEU A 123 18.81 -6.44 -4.46
C LEU A 123 19.44 -6.95 -5.76
N ASN A 124 19.88 -8.20 -5.75
CA ASN A 124 20.55 -8.82 -6.88
C ASN A 124 19.56 -9.29 -7.98
N PHE A 125 18.73 -8.35 -8.44
CA PHE A 125 17.82 -8.52 -9.59
C PHE A 125 18.44 -7.90 -10.85
N GLU A 126 17.87 -8.20 -12.01
CA GLU A 126 18.14 -7.41 -13.20
C GLU A 126 17.66 -5.96 -12.96
N SER A 127 18.48 -4.97 -13.35
CA SER A 127 18.19 -3.55 -13.14
C SER A 127 16.86 -3.15 -13.76
N ASP A 128 16.16 -2.22 -13.10
CA ASP A 128 14.98 -1.52 -13.59
C ASP A 128 13.72 -2.38 -13.86
N VAL A 129 13.50 -3.41 -13.04
CA VAL A 129 12.27 -4.18 -13.13
C VAL A 129 11.12 -3.44 -12.49
N ASN A 130 10.27 -2.78 -13.31
CA ASN A 130 9.02 -2.22 -12.84
C ASN A 130 8.07 -3.33 -12.38
N LEU A 131 7.67 -3.27 -11.12
CA LEU A 131 6.79 -4.28 -10.50
C LEU A 131 5.38 -4.27 -11.08
N PHE A 132 4.93 -3.16 -11.66
CA PHE A 132 3.62 -3.01 -12.29
C PHE A 132 3.60 -3.32 -13.78
N ARG A 133 4.74 -3.74 -14.38
CA ARG A 133 4.90 -3.98 -15.83
C ARG A 133 3.86 -4.92 -16.47
N LYS A 134 3.24 -5.79 -15.67
CA LYS A 134 2.21 -6.74 -16.15
C LYS A 134 0.80 -6.15 -16.14
N MET A 135 0.59 -5.02 -15.48
CA MET A 135 -0.70 -4.33 -15.49
C MET A 135 -0.84 -3.48 -16.74
N SER A 136 -2.01 -3.49 -17.36
CA SER A 136 -2.33 -2.54 -18.43
C SER A 136 -2.62 -1.15 -17.85
N ASP A 137 -2.55 -0.11 -18.70
CA ASP A 137 -2.89 1.26 -18.29
C ASP A 137 -4.32 1.37 -17.72
N ASN A 138 -5.27 0.61 -18.27
CA ASN A 138 -6.62 0.55 -17.73
C ASN A 138 -6.64 0.02 -16.29
N TYR A 139 -5.90 -1.06 -16.01
CA TYR A 139 -5.82 -1.63 -14.66
C TYR A 139 -5.05 -0.73 -13.69
N MET A 140 -4.02 -0.01 -14.16
CA MET A 140 -3.33 0.99 -13.34
C MET A 140 -4.26 2.16 -13.01
N THR A 141 -5.07 2.60 -13.97
CA THR A 141 -6.09 3.64 -13.76
C THR A 141 -7.18 3.17 -12.80
N ASP A 142 -7.68 1.93 -12.95
CA ASP A 142 -8.62 1.34 -12.00
C ASP A 142 -8.03 1.27 -10.59
N PHE A 143 -6.72 1.01 -10.48
CA PHE A 143 -6.03 1.01 -9.18
C PHE A 143 -5.98 2.42 -8.59
N LYS A 144 -5.68 3.43 -9.40
CA LYS A 144 -5.69 4.85 -8.99
C LYS A 144 -7.07 5.25 -8.45
N GLU A 145 -8.14 4.98 -9.20
CA GLU A 145 -9.51 5.31 -8.81
C GLU A 145 -9.90 4.62 -7.49
N LYS A 146 -9.60 3.32 -7.36
CA LYS A 146 -9.91 2.55 -6.14
C LYS A 146 -9.09 2.97 -4.92
N ILE A 147 -7.85 3.42 -5.09
CA ILE A 147 -7.06 3.93 -3.97
C ILE A 147 -7.55 5.32 -3.53
N ASP A 148 -8.06 6.13 -4.48
CA ASP A 148 -8.73 7.40 -4.17
C ASP A 148 -9.99 7.16 -3.34
N ASP A 149 -10.86 6.24 -3.78
CA ASP A 149 -12.04 5.82 -3.03
C ASP A 149 -11.67 5.30 -1.62
N LEU A 150 -10.57 4.53 -1.50
CA LEU A 150 -10.13 4.04 -0.19
C LEU A 150 -9.75 5.19 0.75
N VAL A 151 -9.03 6.19 0.26
CA VAL A 151 -8.64 7.35 1.07
C VAL A 151 -9.88 8.11 1.53
N ASP A 152 -10.84 8.35 0.64
CA ASP A 152 -12.08 9.05 0.95
C ASP A 152 -12.93 8.25 1.96
N ASP A 153 -13.07 6.96 1.77
CA ASP A 153 -13.77 6.05 2.70
C ASP A 153 -13.12 6.08 4.10
N LEU A 154 -11.79 6.03 4.19
CA LEU A 154 -11.05 6.04 5.47
C LEU A 154 -11.10 7.41 6.16
N GLU A 155 -11.06 8.51 5.42
CA GLU A 155 -11.25 9.86 5.98
C GLU A 155 -12.68 10.02 6.51
N ALA A 156 -13.68 9.44 5.85
CA ALA A 156 -15.06 9.40 6.35
C ALA A 156 -15.14 8.60 7.66
N VAL A 157 -14.47 7.43 7.76
CA VAL A 157 -14.38 6.68 9.03
C VAL A 157 -13.74 7.52 10.12
N LYS A 158 -12.67 8.24 9.81
CA LYS A 158 -11.98 9.09 10.80
C LYS A 158 -12.84 10.23 11.32
N SER A 159 -13.72 10.77 10.48
CA SER A 159 -14.64 11.88 10.85
C SER A 159 -15.90 11.40 11.56
N GLU A 160 -16.22 10.10 11.52
CA GLU A 160 -17.35 9.52 12.24
C GLU A 160 -17.09 9.51 13.74
N THR A 161 -18.10 9.87 14.53
CA THR A 161 -18.02 9.95 16.01
C THR A 161 -18.62 8.74 16.72
N ASP A 162 -19.48 8.00 16.04
CA ASP A 162 -20.09 6.77 16.58
C ASP A 162 -19.14 5.57 16.29
N GLU A 163 -18.59 4.99 17.33
CA GLU A 163 -17.67 3.85 17.24
C GLU A 163 -18.31 2.62 16.57
N VAL A 164 -19.62 2.42 16.73
CA VAL A 164 -20.33 1.29 16.10
C VAL A 164 -20.43 1.51 14.59
N GLU A 165 -20.72 2.72 14.18
CA GLU A 165 -20.75 3.08 12.76
C GLU A 165 -19.33 3.04 12.16
N GLN A 166 -18.32 3.52 12.86
CA GLN A 166 -16.90 3.35 12.44
C GLN A 166 -16.56 1.88 12.18
N CYS A 167 -16.92 0.99 13.11
CA CYS A 167 -16.67 -0.45 12.95
C CYS A 167 -17.40 -1.04 11.74
N LYS A 168 -18.66 -0.62 11.48
CA LYS A 168 -19.41 -1.05 10.29
C LYS A 168 -18.76 -0.57 8.99
N MET A 169 -18.33 0.69 8.95
CA MET A 169 -17.63 1.26 7.80
C MET A 169 -16.31 0.53 7.54
N LEU A 170 -15.49 0.27 8.56
CA LEU A 170 -14.24 -0.51 8.45
C LEU A 170 -14.51 -1.93 7.97
N SER A 171 -15.56 -2.59 8.47
CA SER A 171 -15.97 -3.91 7.99
C SER A 171 -16.40 -3.89 6.52
N LYS A 172 -17.04 -2.81 6.07
CA LYS A 172 -17.38 -2.63 4.65
C LYS A 172 -16.14 -2.43 3.79
N ILE A 173 -15.11 -1.76 4.28
CA ILE A 173 -13.85 -1.52 3.55
C ILE A 173 -13.01 -2.80 3.48
N PHE A 174 -12.77 -3.42 4.63
CA PHE A 174 -11.82 -4.53 4.76
C PHE A 174 -12.47 -5.93 4.81
N GLY A 175 -13.71 -6.04 5.15
CA GLY A 175 -14.45 -7.32 5.25
C GLY A 175 -14.45 -7.94 6.62
#